data_5903f1d66249274ce4530395071642e3
#
_entry.id   5903f1d66249274ce4530395071642e3
#
_cell.length_a   1.000
_cell.length_b   1.000
_cell.length_c   1.000
_cell.angle_alpha   90.00
_cell.angle_beta   90.00
_cell.angle_gamma   90.00
#
_symmetry.space_group_name_H-M   'P 1'
#
loop_
_entity.id
_entity.type
_entity.pdbx_description
1 polymer ?
#
loop_
_entity_poly.entity_id
_entity_poly.type
_entity_poly.pdbx_seq_one_letter_code
_entity_poly.pdbx_strand_id
1 'polypeptide(L)'
;MTLNEIREHIEGLNFINEGDQVVLALSGGPDSACLFYALNQMKDKLGITINCVHVNHGLRGVESNADEDFVREICRQNDCPLTVVSMDVASLAKVLKISTEETGRKIRYQAFYEETDKVYKETGKFPSILVAHNMDDQAETILFRIIRGTGVTGLRAMQKYEITSQGYEIIRPLLDISKRDILEALQSEGLPYCEDKTNELPIYARNKIRLDIIPAMESINPAIKEAVVRLGEIADEQYEFLEIKAHQCIEKLKRENKIILTQSITMVSIDELRPYHVVIQKRAFSQIIKRMGLFENISYKHLEALVALLKSENPSTGIDLPYGFKACRIYGEIGIFSDEIFSKKNLFEMYISTANKLPENIAEKGHVKVANSDKVANSDEYTQNIHWQFENKYLHFIVFLSKEVFEQKYGKSKKPVLRYRQPGDYMILKDGGRKKIKNIFVDDKIPRILRNRIPLLSVGSEIIWIGDLTGRSNGRLSGDFQIENLKAKNCGELGNTGWFRIDIFRD
;
A
#
# COMPACT_ATOMS: atom_id res chain seq x y z
N MET A 1 32.95 24.12 0.26
CA MET A 1 32.02 24.62 1.29
C MET A 1 32.66 24.47 2.67
N THR A 2 32.31 25.39 3.62
CA THR A 2 32.65 25.24 5.05
C THR A 2 31.61 24.40 5.77
N LEU A 3 31.94 23.87 6.96
CA LEU A 3 30.97 23.13 7.78
C LEU A 3 29.78 24.03 8.19
N ASN A 4 30.02 25.31 8.42
CA ASN A 4 28.97 26.28 8.74
C ASN A 4 27.98 26.45 7.57
N GLU A 5 28.46 26.54 6.33
CA GLU A 5 27.58 26.57 5.13
C GLU A 5 26.79 25.30 4.97
N ILE A 6 27.38 24.14 5.26
CA ILE A 6 26.67 22.84 5.26
C ILE A 6 25.59 22.83 6.33
N ARG A 7 25.88 23.31 7.54
CA ARG A 7 24.89 23.43 8.61
C ARG A 7 23.73 24.34 8.22
N GLU A 8 24.03 25.53 7.64
CA GLU A 8 22.99 26.46 7.17
C GLU A 8 22.14 25.86 6.05
N HIS A 9 22.75 25.07 5.16
CA HIS A 9 22.02 24.31 4.15
C HIS A 9 21.05 23.32 4.81
N ILE A 10 21.51 22.54 5.81
CA ILE A 10 20.65 21.58 6.53
C ILE A 10 19.50 22.29 7.25
N GLU A 11 19.78 23.41 7.95
CA GLU A 11 18.75 24.24 8.59
C GLU A 11 17.71 24.74 7.56
N GLY A 12 18.16 25.19 6.39
CA GLY A 12 17.30 25.68 5.31
C GLY A 12 16.36 24.65 4.70
N LEU A 13 16.64 23.34 4.85
CA LEU A 13 15.74 22.28 4.40
C LEU A 13 14.45 22.18 5.24
N ASN A 14 14.45 22.71 6.47
CA ASN A 14 13.31 22.72 7.39
C ASN A 14 12.74 21.31 7.70
N PHE A 15 13.57 20.28 7.68
CA PHE A 15 13.17 18.92 8.03
C PHE A 15 13.41 18.57 9.50
N ILE A 16 14.20 19.40 10.21
CA ILE A 16 14.56 19.23 11.62
C ILE A 16 14.05 20.45 12.38
N ASN A 17 13.21 20.22 13.37
CA ASN A 17 12.57 21.28 14.16
C ASN A 17 13.09 21.31 15.59
N GLU A 18 12.77 22.37 16.31
CA GLU A 18 13.14 22.53 17.71
C GLU A 18 12.60 21.39 18.58
N GLY A 19 13.47 20.78 19.35
CA GLY A 19 13.16 19.70 20.28
C GLY A 19 12.91 18.34 19.63
N ASP A 20 13.28 18.17 18.35
CA ASP A 20 13.16 16.88 17.66
C ASP A 20 14.14 15.85 18.22
N GLN A 21 13.72 14.57 18.14
CA GLN A 21 14.58 13.41 18.29
C GLN A 21 15.03 12.95 16.92
N VAL A 22 16.34 12.73 16.73
CA VAL A 22 16.87 12.20 15.46
C VAL A 22 17.67 10.92 15.70
N VAL A 23 17.57 9.98 14.78
CA VAL A 23 18.41 8.78 14.73
C VAL A 23 19.41 8.97 13.60
N LEU A 24 20.69 9.15 13.93
CA LEU A 24 21.76 9.37 12.96
C LEU A 24 22.49 8.08 12.62
N ALA A 25 22.48 7.71 11.34
CA ALA A 25 23.31 6.64 10.79
C ALA A 25 24.80 7.08 10.75
N LEU A 26 25.61 6.65 11.71
CA LEU A 26 26.98 7.09 11.88
C LEU A 26 27.97 5.95 11.59
N SER A 27 28.51 5.92 10.37
CA SER A 27 29.50 4.89 9.95
C SER A 27 30.95 5.22 10.37
N GLY A 28 31.23 6.47 10.70
CA GLY A 28 32.58 6.98 10.96
C GLY A 28 33.26 7.56 9.70
N GLY A 29 32.80 7.21 8.50
CA GLY A 29 33.33 7.78 7.26
C GLY A 29 33.00 9.26 7.09
N PRO A 30 33.66 9.98 6.15
CA PRO A 30 33.62 11.45 6.06
C PRO A 30 32.22 12.01 5.90
N ASP A 31 31.32 11.36 5.14
CA ASP A 31 29.95 11.87 4.94
C ASP A 31 29.15 11.85 6.24
N SER A 32 29.18 10.72 6.96
CA SER A 32 28.47 10.59 8.21
C SER A 32 29.10 11.42 9.35
N ALA A 33 30.42 11.58 9.34
CA ALA A 33 31.11 12.46 10.29
C ALA A 33 30.76 13.93 10.04
N CYS A 34 30.75 14.37 8.77
CA CYS A 34 30.33 15.73 8.41
C CYS A 34 28.89 16.03 8.86
N LEU A 35 27.96 15.10 8.60
CA LEU A 35 26.57 15.25 9.06
C LEU A 35 26.49 15.30 10.59
N PHE A 36 27.24 14.44 11.29
CA PHE A 36 27.30 14.44 12.74
C PHE A 36 27.78 15.77 13.29
N TYR A 37 28.89 16.33 12.79
CA TYR A 37 29.43 17.60 13.28
C TYR A 37 28.50 18.77 12.97
N ALA A 38 27.88 18.81 11.77
CA ALA A 38 26.90 19.83 11.43
C ALA A 38 25.68 19.79 12.37
N LEU A 39 25.15 18.59 12.66
CA LEU A 39 24.03 18.41 13.58
C LEU A 39 24.41 18.78 15.02
N ASN A 40 25.64 18.45 15.44
CA ASN A 40 26.11 18.78 16.78
C ASN A 40 26.19 20.30 16.99
N GLN A 41 26.57 21.08 15.96
CA GLN A 41 26.52 22.56 16.02
C GLN A 41 25.07 23.08 16.12
N MET A 42 24.07 22.33 15.66
CA MET A 42 22.65 22.71 15.75
C MET A 42 22.01 22.25 17.09
N LYS A 43 22.63 21.29 17.78
CA LYS A 43 22.07 20.58 18.94
C LYS A 43 21.57 21.55 20.02
N ASP A 44 22.41 22.45 20.48
CA ASP A 44 22.06 23.35 21.56
C ASP A 44 21.08 24.46 21.11
N LYS A 45 21.21 24.93 19.87
CA LYS A 45 20.35 25.98 19.30
C LYS A 45 18.91 25.51 19.13
N LEU A 46 18.75 24.29 18.64
CA LEU A 46 17.43 23.71 18.34
C LEU A 46 16.92 22.76 19.45
N GLY A 47 17.73 22.50 20.49
CA GLY A 47 17.35 21.57 21.55
C GLY A 47 17.09 20.15 21.05
N ILE A 48 17.71 19.73 19.94
CA ILE A 48 17.55 18.39 19.38
C ILE A 48 18.37 17.35 20.14
N THR A 49 17.90 16.11 20.14
CA THR A 49 18.65 14.96 20.65
C THR A 49 19.12 14.10 19.50
N ILE A 50 20.42 13.80 19.44
CA ILE A 50 21.04 13.00 18.37
C ILE A 50 21.33 11.61 18.92
N ASN A 51 20.55 10.61 18.51
CA ASN A 51 20.74 9.21 18.86
C ASN A 51 21.54 8.53 17.72
N CYS A 52 22.83 8.27 17.97
CA CYS A 52 23.71 7.69 16.95
C CYS A 52 23.54 6.16 16.85
N VAL A 53 23.54 5.64 15.63
CA VAL A 53 23.55 4.20 15.36
C VAL A 53 24.75 3.86 14.49
N HIS A 54 25.62 3.01 14.97
CA HIS A 54 26.75 2.42 14.24
C HIS A 54 26.49 0.94 13.96
N VAL A 55 26.74 0.50 12.73
CA VAL A 55 26.61 -0.91 12.34
C VAL A 55 27.97 -1.46 11.93
N ASN A 56 28.56 -2.30 12.78
CA ASN A 56 29.79 -3.02 12.48
C ASN A 56 29.46 -4.31 11.72
N HIS A 57 29.81 -4.35 10.45
CA HIS A 57 29.51 -5.47 9.55
C HIS A 57 30.39 -6.70 9.73
N GLY A 58 31.44 -6.63 10.55
CA GLY A 58 32.38 -7.73 10.82
C GLY A 58 33.21 -8.16 9.61
N LEU A 59 33.17 -7.40 8.50
CA LEU A 59 33.80 -7.81 7.24
C LEU A 59 35.33 -7.64 7.21
N ARG A 60 35.91 -6.78 8.08
CA ARG A 60 37.32 -6.36 8.06
C ARG A 60 38.08 -6.67 9.35
N GLY A 61 37.49 -7.39 10.30
CA GLY A 61 38.14 -7.74 11.55
C GLY A 61 38.62 -6.50 12.32
N VAL A 62 39.97 -6.32 12.46
CA VAL A 62 40.59 -5.24 13.24
C VAL A 62 40.24 -3.82 12.74
N GLU A 63 40.13 -3.61 11.44
CA GLU A 63 39.79 -2.28 10.87
C GLU A 63 38.35 -1.88 11.19
N SER A 64 37.39 -2.82 11.14
CA SER A 64 35.99 -2.54 11.54
C SER A 64 35.88 -2.17 13.02
N ASN A 65 36.77 -2.70 13.88
CA ASN A 65 36.79 -2.34 15.28
C ASN A 65 37.40 -0.94 15.52
N ALA A 66 38.38 -0.52 14.69
CA ALA A 66 38.94 0.82 14.77
C ALA A 66 37.91 1.90 14.38
N ASP A 67 37.06 1.63 13.36
CA ASP A 67 35.95 2.50 12.97
C ASP A 67 34.92 2.62 14.11
N GLU A 68 34.61 1.51 14.78
CA GLU A 68 33.72 1.49 15.93
C GLU A 68 34.29 2.29 17.09
N ASP A 69 35.58 2.10 17.41
CA ASP A 69 36.28 2.84 18.50
C ASP A 69 36.27 4.35 18.24
N PHE A 70 36.52 4.74 16.99
CA PHE A 70 36.41 6.15 16.57
C PHE A 70 35.01 6.71 16.80
N VAL A 71 33.97 6.00 16.35
CA VAL A 71 32.58 6.43 16.52
C VAL A 71 32.19 6.52 17.99
N ARG A 72 32.63 5.57 18.83
CA ARG A 72 32.42 5.61 20.27
C ARG A 72 33.04 6.86 20.91
N GLU A 73 34.26 7.21 20.49
CA GLU A 73 34.98 8.35 21.02
C GLU A 73 34.33 9.68 20.66
N ILE A 74 33.95 9.87 19.37
CA ILE A 74 33.30 11.13 18.97
C ILE A 74 31.93 11.30 19.62
N CYS A 75 31.16 10.23 19.77
CA CYS A 75 29.86 10.27 20.47
C CYS A 75 30.04 10.61 21.95
N ARG A 76 31.05 10.02 22.62
CA ARG A 76 31.38 10.30 24.03
C ARG A 76 31.79 11.76 24.25
N GLN A 77 32.64 12.30 23.35
CA GLN A 77 33.12 13.70 23.43
C GLN A 77 32.00 14.73 23.25
N ASN A 78 30.92 14.37 22.56
CA ASN A 78 29.82 15.27 22.22
C ASN A 78 28.50 14.95 22.97
N ASP A 79 28.56 14.13 24.00
CA ASP A 79 27.41 13.70 24.80
C ASP A 79 26.21 13.21 23.93
N CYS A 80 26.51 12.37 22.93
CA CYS A 80 25.50 11.76 22.04
C CYS A 80 25.34 10.29 22.40
N PRO A 81 24.10 9.81 22.66
CA PRO A 81 23.81 8.41 22.82
C PRO A 81 24.24 7.60 21.59
N LEU A 82 24.85 6.44 21.79
CA LEU A 82 25.31 5.56 20.73
C LEU A 82 24.79 4.14 20.92
N THR A 83 24.13 3.60 19.92
CA THR A 83 23.80 2.18 19.79
C THR A 83 24.72 1.54 18.74
N VAL A 84 25.42 0.48 19.11
CA VAL A 84 26.29 -0.28 18.22
C VAL A 84 25.68 -1.65 17.96
N VAL A 85 25.54 -1.99 16.67
CA VAL A 85 25.05 -3.29 16.21
C VAL A 85 26.17 -4.00 15.46
N SER A 86 26.66 -5.12 16.00
CA SER A 86 27.71 -5.94 15.37
C SER A 86 27.10 -7.21 14.78
N MET A 87 27.37 -7.50 13.50
CA MET A 87 26.80 -8.67 12.82
C MET A 87 27.72 -9.19 11.70
N ASP A 88 27.85 -10.52 11.62
CA ASP A 88 28.53 -11.18 10.48
C ASP A 88 27.61 -11.18 9.26
N VAL A 89 27.76 -10.15 8.44
CA VAL A 89 26.98 -9.96 7.20
C VAL A 89 27.26 -11.05 6.17
N ALA A 90 28.51 -11.57 6.12
CA ALA A 90 28.88 -12.59 5.12
C ALA A 90 28.16 -13.92 5.38
N SER A 91 28.05 -14.34 6.63
CA SER A 91 27.31 -15.54 7.02
C SER A 91 25.81 -15.38 6.80
N LEU A 92 25.26 -14.22 7.13
CA LEU A 92 23.83 -13.95 6.95
C LEU A 92 23.42 -13.86 5.48
N ALA A 93 24.27 -13.29 4.62
CA ALA A 93 24.04 -13.23 3.16
C ALA A 93 23.88 -14.63 2.54
N LYS A 94 24.71 -15.60 2.98
CA LYS A 94 24.59 -17.00 2.55
C LYS A 94 23.27 -17.63 2.97
N VAL A 95 22.81 -17.37 4.20
CA VAL A 95 21.53 -17.87 4.72
C VAL A 95 20.35 -17.29 3.96
N LEU A 96 20.37 -15.97 3.72
CA LEU A 96 19.29 -15.25 3.04
C LEU A 96 19.32 -15.43 1.50
N LYS A 97 20.42 -15.97 0.93
CA LYS A 97 20.63 -16.14 -0.51
C LYS A 97 20.51 -14.81 -1.30
N ILE A 98 21.00 -13.73 -0.71
CA ILE A 98 21.08 -12.40 -1.34
C ILE A 98 22.52 -11.88 -1.27
N SER A 99 22.80 -10.79 -1.98
CA SER A 99 24.15 -10.21 -1.97
C SER A 99 24.57 -9.69 -0.59
N THR A 100 25.87 -9.67 -0.32
CA THR A 100 26.43 -9.10 0.93
C THR A 100 26.04 -7.62 1.07
N GLU A 101 26.05 -6.85 -0.03
CA GLU A 101 25.64 -5.45 -0.05
C GLU A 101 24.18 -5.28 0.36
N GLU A 102 23.28 -6.06 -0.23
CA GLU A 102 21.84 -6.02 0.11
C GLU A 102 21.59 -6.47 1.55
N THR A 103 22.31 -7.49 2.02
CA THR A 103 22.23 -7.95 3.40
C THR A 103 22.67 -6.86 4.36
N GLY A 104 23.83 -6.24 4.11
CA GLY A 104 24.35 -5.15 4.93
C GLY A 104 23.39 -3.93 4.95
N ARG A 105 22.76 -3.63 3.80
CA ARG A 105 21.72 -2.60 3.74
C ARG A 105 20.50 -2.94 4.61
N LYS A 106 20.00 -4.17 4.53
CA LYS A 106 18.86 -4.61 5.37
C LYS A 106 19.15 -4.51 6.86
N ILE A 107 20.33 -4.98 7.29
CA ILE A 107 20.77 -4.90 8.69
C ILE A 107 20.84 -3.45 9.17
N ARG A 108 21.44 -2.55 8.36
CA ARG A 108 21.53 -1.13 8.72
C ARG A 108 20.15 -0.51 8.95
N TYR A 109 19.25 -0.68 8.00
CA TYR A 109 17.91 -0.10 8.15
C TYR A 109 17.13 -0.72 9.30
N GLN A 110 17.28 -2.03 9.54
CA GLN A 110 16.67 -2.69 10.70
C GLN A 110 17.19 -2.09 12.02
N ALA A 111 18.52 -1.88 12.14
CA ALA A 111 19.09 -1.25 13.32
C ALA A 111 18.57 0.19 13.54
N PHE A 112 18.38 0.95 12.46
CA PHE A 112 17.81 2.30 12.55
C PHE A 112 16.35 2.26 13.00
N TYR A 113 15.54 1.34 12.50
CA TYR A 113 14.15 1.17 12.90
C TYR A 113 14.03 0.76 14.38
N GLU A 114 14.85 -0.18 14.83
CA GLU A 114 14.88 -0.62 16.24
C GLU A 114 15.24 0.52 17.19
N GLU A 115 16.24 1.36 16.83
CA GLU A 115 16.59 2.53 17.65
C GLU A 115 15.46 3.59 17.60
N THR A 116 14.84 3.82 16.44
CA THR A 116 13.68 4.72 16.33
C THR A 116 12.55 4.29 17.24
N ASP A 117 12.20 3.00 17.24
CA ASP A 117 11.15 2.44 18.10
C ASP A 117 11.49 2.55 19.59
N LYS A 118 12.78 2.37 19.94
CA LYS A 118 13.28 2.52 21.33
C LYS A 118 13.14 3.96 21.79
N VAL A 119 13.65 4.93 21.02
CA VAL A 119 13.55 6.36 21.34
C VAL A 119 12.09 6.80 21.43
N TYR A 120 11.21 6.32 20.54
CA TYR A 120 9.78 6.61 20.63
C TYR A 120 9.15 6.09 21.92
N LYS A 121 9.50 4.88 22.35
CA LYS A 121 9.01 4.31 23.62
C LYS A 121 9.49 5.09 24.85
N GLU A 122 10.70 5.62 24.79
CA GLU A 122 11.32 6.36 25.91
C GLU A 122 10.83 7.81 25.99
N THR A 123 10.62 8.47 24.85
CA THR A 123 10.36 9.93 24.78
C THR A 123 8.93 10.30 24.37
N GLY A 124 8.19 9.37 23.75
CA GLY A 124 6.89 9.63 23.15
C GLY A 124 6.96 10.43 21.84
N LYS A 125 8.17 10.78 21.36
CA LYS A 125 8.40 11.49 20.09
C LYS A 125 8.97 10.53 19.07
N PHE A 126 8.39 10.49 17.86
CA PHE A 126 8.85 9.61 16.78
C PHE A 126 10.05 10.26 16.07
N PRO A 127 11.25 9.65 16.12
CA PRO A 127 12.44 10.28 15.55
C PRO A 127 12.49 10.11 14.02
N SER A 128 13.07 11.11 13.34
CA SER A 128 13.47 10.99 11.95
C SER A 128 14.84 10.34 11.83
N ILE A 129 15.01 9.47 10.84
CA ILE A 129 16.28 8.77 10.55
C ILE A 129 17.09 9.60 9.57
N LEU A 130 18.28 10.05 9.96
CA LEU A 130 19.18 10.83 9.12
C LEU A 130 20.29 9.96 8.53
N VAL A 131 20.44 10.01 7.21
CA VAL A 131 21.43 9.22 6.46
C VAL A 131 22.27 10.15 5.58
N ALA A 132 23.59 10.06 5.67
CA ALA A 132 24.54 10.94 5.03
C ALA A 132 24.84 10.56 3.55
N HIS A 133 23.82 10.25 2.75
CA HIS A 133 24.00 10.14 1.32
C HIS A 133 24.25 11.52 0.71
N ASN A 134 25.19 11.59 -0.23
CA ASN A 134 25.62 12.83 -0.85
C ASN A 134 25.28 12.90 -2.35
N MET A 135 25.66 13.99 -3.03
CA MET A 135 25.39 14.20 -4.45
C MET A 135 26.08 13.15 -5.36
N ASP A 136 27.27 12.69 -5.00
CA ASP A 136 27.96 11.64 -5.77
C ASP A 136 27.20 10.31 -5.67
N ASP A 137 26.69 9.93 -4.51
CA ASP A 137 25.82 8.75 -4.33
C ASP A 137 24.54 8.86 -5.16
N GLN A 138 23.98 10.06 -5.28
CA GLN A 138 22.80 10.34 -6.09
C GLN A 138 23.11 10.12 -7.59
N ALA A 139 24.21 10.69 -8.09
CA ALA A 139 24.64 10.51 -9.47
C ALA A 139 24.91 9.03 -9.80
N GLU A 140 25.61 8.31 -8.92
CA GLU A 140 25.84 6.86 -9.06
C GLU A 140 24.54 6.08 -9.14
N THR A 141 23.57 6.43 -8.28
CA THR A 141 22.28 5.75 -8.23
C THR A 141 21.47 5.99 -9.49
N ILE A 142 21.45 7.22 -10.03
CA ILE A 142 20.78 7.54 -11.29
C ILE A 142 21.41 6.78 -12.44
N LEU A 143 22.74 6.83 -12.58
CA LEU A 143 23.47 6.11 -13.64
C LEU A 143 23.24 4.60 -13.56
N PHE A 144 23.28 4.02 -12.36
CA PHE A 144 22.99 2.61 -12.15
C PHE A 144 21.59 2.22 -12.62
N ARG A 145 20.59 3.07 -12.33
CA ARG A 145 19.22 2.85 -12.78
C ARG A 145 19.05 3.02 -14.29
N ILE A 146 19.78 3.96 -14.91
CA ILE A 146 19.82 4.12 -16.38
C ILE A 146 20.37 2.86 -17.04
N ILE A 147 21.50 2.34 -16.55
CA ILE A 147 22.14 1.11 -17.07
C ILE A 147 21.21 -0.10 -16.98
N ARG A 148 20.41 -0.18 -15.92
CA ARG A 148 19.42 -1.26 -15.72
C ARG A 148 18.14 -1.09 -16.55
N GLY A 149 17.95 0.05 -17.16
CA GLY A 149 16.74 0.42 -17.86
C GLY A 149 15.67 0.93 -16.88
N THR A 150 15.43 2.21 -16.89
CA THR A 150 14.46 2.86 -16.01
C THR A 150 13.62 3.88 -16.76
N GLY A 151 12.42 4.15 -16.22
CA GLY A 151 11.60 5.28 -16.63
C GLY A 151 11.74 6.45 -15.64
N VAL A 152 10.92 7.48 -15.82
CA VAL A 152 10.90 8.69 -14.96
C VAL A 152 10.87 8.36 -13.47
N THR A 153 10.10 7.35 -13.06
CA THR A 153 10.01 6.93 -11.64
C THR A 153 11.36 6.51 -11.05
N GLY A 154 12.19 5.82 -11.83
CA GLY A 154 13.49 5.40 -11.32
C GLY A 154 14.55 6.48 -11.42
N LEU A 155 14.44 7.42 -12.38
CA LEU A 155 15.35 8.55 -12.51
C LEU A 155 15.32 9.50 -11.30
N ARG A 156 14.21 9.57 -10.56
CA ARG A 156 14.11 10.31 -9.30
C ARG A 156 15.18 9.93 -8.28
N ALA A 157 15.72 8.72 -8.39
CA ALA A 157 16.72 8.13 -7.50
C ALA A 157 16.36 8.22 -6.01
N MET A 158 17.23 8.76 -5.15
CA MET A 158 16.95 8.94 -3.73
C MET A 158 16.22 10.27 -3.51
N GLN A 159 15.32 10.31 -2.53
CA GLN A 159 14.62 11.51 -2.14
C GLN A 159 15.27 12.11 -0.88
N LYS A 160 15.30 13.44 -0.75
CA LYS A 160 15.77 14.11 0.46
C LYS A 160 14.96 13.72 1.68
N TYR A 161 13.64 13.56 1.50
CA TYR A 161 12.68 13.13 2.48
C TYR A 161 11.88 11.95 1.94
N GLU A 162 11.75 10.89 2.71
CA GLU A 162 11.05 9.67 2.33
C GLU A 162 10.34 9.06 3.54
N ILE A 163 9.09 8.66 3.38
CA ILE A 163 8.39 7.81 4.35
C ILE A 163 8.43 6.38 3.81
N THR A 164 8.97 5.46 4.58
CA THR A 164 9.03 4.04 4.22
C THR A 164 7.64 3.41 4.26
N SER A 165 7.47 2.24 3.63
CA SER A 165 6.22 1.46 3.71
C SER A 165 5.86 1.04 5.15
N GLN A 166 6.81 1.08 6.08
CA GLN A 166 6.63 0.78 7.49
C GLN A 166 6.33 2.03 8.34
N GLY A 167 6.33 3.23 7.71
CA GLY A 167 6.01 4.50 8.37
C GLY A 167 7.20 5.25 8.95
N TYR A 168 8.45 4.77 8.77
CA TYR A 168 9.63 5.48 9.24
C TYR A 168 10.02 6.61 8.29
N GLU A 169 10.38 7.76 8.85
CA GLU A 169 10.88 8.92 8.13
C GLU A 169 12.39 8.82 7.91
N ILE A 170 12.83 8.99 6.67
CA ILE A 170 14.25 9.01 6.30
C ILE A 170 14.57 10.35 5.66
N ILE A 171 15.57 11.05 6.20
CA ILE A 171 16.06 12.33 5.71
C ILE A 171 17.50 12.18 5.22
N ARG A 172 17.82 12.78 4.07
CA ARG A 172 19.16 12.80 3.47
C ARG A 172 19.62 14.23 3.26
N PRO A 173 20.11 14.89 4.32
CA PRO A 173 20.37 16.32 4.28
C PRO A 173 21.54 16.72 3.35
N LEU A 174 22.46 15.79 3.06
CA LEU A 174 23.64 16.04 2.25
C LEU A 174 23.48 15.68 0.76
N LEU A 175 22.25 15.34 0.32
CA LEU A 175 22.01 14.78 -1.01
C LEU A 175 22.39 15.71 -2.17
N ASP A 176 22.45 17.03 -1.93
CA ASP A 176 22.86 18.06 -2.90
C ASP A 176 24.30 18.49 -2.72
N ILE A 177 25.01 17.99 -1.70
CA ILE A 177 26.38 18.40 -1.36
C ILE A 177 27.35 17.41 -1.95
N SER A 178 28.36 17.92 -2.67
CA SER A 178 29.35 17.04 -3.30
C SER A 178 30.29 16.40 -2.26
N LYS A 179 30.81 15.23 -2.59
CA LYS A 179 31.86 14.58 -1.77
C LYS A 179 33.06 15.48 -1.55
N ARG A 180 33.44 16.26 -2.56
CA ARG A 180 34.53 17.22 -2.49
C ARG A 180 34.26 18.29 -1.44
N ASP A 181 33.07 18.91 -1.46
CA ASP A 181 32.71 19.94 -0.47
C ASP A 181 32.68 19.42 0.96
N ILE A 182 32.21 18.17 1.14
CA ILE A 182 32.24 17.49 2.45
C ILE A 182 33.68 17.32 2.96
N LEU A 183 34.58 16.84 2.12
CA LEU A 183 36.00 16.67 2.50
C LEU A 183 36.68 18.01 2.78
N GLU A 184 36.46 19.04 1.93
CA GLU A 184 36.98 20.37 2.17
C GLU A 184 36.50 20.97 3.50
N ALA A 185 35.20 20.78 3.83
CA ALA A 185 34.66 21.26 5.11
C ALA A 185 35.31 20.60 6.32
N LEU A 186 35.48 19.28 6.29
CA LEU A 186 36.13 18.55 7.40
C LEU A 186 37.61 18.91 7.52
N GLN A 187 38.33 19.03 6.41
CA GLN A 187 39.76 19.35 6.40
C GLN A 187 40.00 20.80 6.87
N SER A 188 39.18 21.74 6.46
CA SER A 188 39.34 23.17 6.84
C SER A 188 39.19 23.39 8.34
N GLU A 189 38.40 22.56 9.04
CA GLU A 189 38.21 22.65 10.50
C GLU A 189 39.01 21.60 11.28
N GLY A 190 39.83 20.75 10.58
CA GLY A 190 40.65 19.72 11.20
C GLY A 190 39.84 18.64 11.90
N LEU A 191 38.61 18.37 11.42
CA LEU A 191 37.71 17.40 12.03
C LEU A 191 38.06 15.96 11.59
N PRO A 192 38.20 15.04 12.53
CA PRO A 192 38.58 13.66 12.23
C PRO A 192 37.44 12.83 11.63
N TYR A 193 37.82 11.88 10.78
CA TYR A 193 36.95 10.85 10.21
C TYR A 193 37.76 9.59 9.85
N CYS A 194 37.06 8.45 9.65
CA CYS A 194 37.71 7.20 9.20
C CYS A 194 37.81 7.16 7.66
N GLU A 195 38.98 6.77 7.13
CA GLU A 195 39.14 6.52 5.71
C GLU A 195 38.89 5.05 5.38
N ASP A 196 37.97 4.80 4.46
CA ASP A 196 37.63 3.44 4.01
C ASP A 196 38.39 3.08 2.73
N LYS A 197 39.49 2.31 2.89
CA LYS A 197 40.32 1.83 1.77
C LYS A 197 39.68 0.76 0.89
N THR A 198 38.56 0.15 1.28
CA THR A 198 37.91 -0.91 0.49
C THR A 198 36.98 -0.41 -0.60
N ASN A 199 36.66 0.88 -0.63
CA ASN A 199 35.92 1.52 -1.70
C ASN A 199 36.67 1.49 -3.05
N GLU A 200 37.92 1.07 -3.08
CA GLU A 200 38.79 1.03 -4.26
C GLU A 200 38.65 -0.26 -5.12
N LEU A 201 37.88 -1.28 -4.66
CA LEU A 201 37.81 -2.55 -5.42
C LEU A 201 36.59 -2.55 -6.36
N PRO A 202 36.78 -2.74 -7.69
CA PRO A 202 35.71 -2.69 -8.71
C PRO A 202 34.86 -3.98 -8.75
N ILE A 203 34.68 -4.66 -7.63
CA ILE A 203 33.98 -5.96 -7.56
C ILE A 203 32.46 -5.80 -7.73
N TYR A 204 31.91 -4.65 -7.38
CA TYR A 204 30.48 -4.38 -7.45
C TYR A 204 30.15 -3.40 -8.59
N ALA A 205 28.97 -3.54 -9.19
CA ALA A 205 28.53 -2.70 -10.31
C ALA A 205 28.53 -1.19 -9.95
N ARG A 206 28.28 -0.83 -8.70
CA ARG A 206 28.29 0.55 -8.21
C ARG A 206 29.74 1.10 -8.15
N ASN A 207 30.68 0.31 -7.68
CA ASN A 207 32.11 0.68 -7.69
C ASN A 207 32.62 0.90 -9.11
N LYS A 208 32.16 0.09 -10.08
CA LYS A 208 32.52 0.29 -11.49
C LYS A 208 31.98 1.60 -12.06
N ILE A 209 30.79 2.03 -11.64
CA ILE A 209 30.27 3.34 -12.04
C ILE A 209 31.15 4.45 -11.45
N ARG A 210 31.50 4.35 -10.17
CA ARG A 210 32.33 5.34 -9.45
C ARG A 210 33.76 5.43 -10.02
N LEU A 211 34.39 4.30 -10.25
CA LEU A 211 35.83 4.25 -10.59
C LEU A 211 36.12 4.34 -12.09
N ASP A 212 35.24 3.87 -12.97
CA ASP A 212 35.46 3.80 -14.39
C ASP A 212 34.54 4.74 -15.17
N ILE A 213 33.20 4.68 -14.92
CA ILE A 213 32.23 5.33 -15.79
C ILE A 213 32.16 6.83 -15.50
N ILE A 214 32.03 7.23 -14.26
CA ILE A 214 31.96 8.67 -13.87
C ILE A 214 33.23 9.40 -14.28
N PRO A 215 34.46 8.90 -14.02
CA PRO A 215 35.67 9.57 -14.47
C PRO A 215 35.78 9.69 -15.99
N ALA A 216 35.35 8.65 -16.73
CA ALA A 216 35.30 8.71 -18.20
C ALA A 216 34.33 9.79 -18.70
N MET A 217 33.19 9.93 -18.05
CA MET A 217 32.18 10.98 -18.35
C MET A 217 32.68 12.38 -17.95
N GLU A 218 33.37 12.51 -16.80
CA GLU A 218 33.98 13.76 -16.33
C GLU A 218 35.09 14.28 -17.30
N SER A 219 35.78 13.38 -17.98
CA SER A 219 36.77 13.77 -19.03
C SER A 219 36.12 14.49 -20.22
N ILE A 220 34.82 14.27 -20.45
CA ILE A 220 34.03 14.93 -21.51
C ILE A 220 33.30 16.14 -20.94
N ASN A 221 32.68 16.00 -19.77
CA ASN A 221 31.97 17.05 -19.08
C ASN A 221 32.34 17.04 -17.58
N PRO A 222 33.19 17.97 -17.11
CA PRO A 222 33.58 18.05 -15.70
C PRO A 222 32.41 18.22 -14.71
N ALA A 223 31.26 18.75 -15.18
CA ALA A 223 30.05 18.95 -14.39
C ALA A 223 29.01 17.82 -14.63
N ILE A 224 29.45 16.62 -14.94
CA ILE A 224 28.53 15.52 -15.30
C ILE A 224 27.68 15.06 -14.11
N LYS A 225 28.24 15.05 -12.89
CA LYS A 225 27.51 14.64 -11.69
C LYS A 225 26.33 15.56 -11.44
N GLU A 226 26.57 16.87 -11.48
CA GLU A 226 25.55 17.91 -11.35
C GLU A 226 24.50 17.81 -12.47
N ALA A 227 24.92 17.50 -13.70
CA ALA A 227 24.00 17.33 -14.82
C ALA A 227 23.09 16.10 -14.64
N VAL A 228 23.65 15.00 -14.14
CA VAL A 228 22.89 13.75 -13.86
C VAL A 228 21.94 13.96 -12.69
N VAL A 229 22.37 14.64 -11.62
CA VAL A 229 21.51 14.94 -10.47
C VAL A 229 20.35 15.85 -10.89
N ARG A 230 20.62 16.91 -11.65
CA ARG A 230 19.59 17.79 -12.22
C ARG A 230 18.58 17.03 -13.09
N LEU A 231 19.02 16.04 -13.86
CA LEU A 231 18.10 15.16 -14.60
C LEU A 231 17.15 14.41 -13.63
N GLY A 232 17.66 13.98 -12.48
CA GLY A 232 16.88 13.34 -11.43
C GLY A 232 15.84 14.28 -10.82
N GLU A 233 16.22 15.53 -10.55
CA GLU A 233 15.33 16.56 -10.02
C GLU A 233 14.19 16.89 -11.00
N ILE A 234 14.51 17.11 -12.27
CA ILE A 234 13.50 17.31 -13.33
C ILE A 234 12.54 16.11 -13.41
N ALA A 235 13.08 14.89 -13.29
CA ALA A 235 12.26 13.69 -13.29
C ALA A 235 11.35 13.62 -12.06
N ASP A 236 11.79 14.12 -10.90
CA ASP A 236 11.00 14.18 -9.68
C ASP A 236 9.85 15.18 -9.78
N GLU A 237 10.10 16.40 -10.25
CA GLU A 237 9.07 17.41 -10.51
C GLU A 237 7.99 16.91 -11.48
N GLN A 238 8.40 16.26 -12.57
CA GLN A 238 7.46 15.67 -13.54
C GLN A 238 6.68 14.52 -12.94
N TYR A 239 7.33 13.69 -12.12
CA TYR A 239 6.66 12.60 -11.43
C TYR A 239 5.59 13.12 -10.48
N GLU A 240 5.92 14.10 -9.64
CA GLU A 240 4.99 14.70 -8.68
C GLU A 240 3.76 15.29 -9.39
N PHE A 241 3.98 16.06 -10.44
CA PHE A 241 2.88 16.62 -11.25
C PHE A 241 1.94 15.52 -11.77
N LEU A 242 2.51 14.43 -12.30
CA LEU A 242 1.72 13.31 -12.83
C LEU A 242 0.98 12.55 -11.73
N GLU A 243 1.59 12.38 -10.54
CA GLU A 243 0.94 11.75 -9.38
C GLU A 243 -0.25 12.61 -8.88
N ILE A 244 -0.08 13.93 -8.80
CA ILE A 244 -1.16 14.85 -8.44
C ILE A 244 -2.31 14.76 -9.44
N LYS A 245 -2.01 14.76 -10.75
CA LYS A 245 -3.04 14.64 -11.81
C LYS A 245 -3.78 13.31 -11.77
N ALA A 246 -3.07 12.21 -11.54
CA ALA A 246 -3.68 10.90 -11.37
C ALA A 246 -4.54 10.82 -10.11
N HIS A 247 -4.08 11.41 -9.00
CA HIS A 247 -4.87 11.52 -7.77
C HIS A 247 -6.16 12.31 -7.99
N GLN A 248 -6.08 13.49 -8.64
CA GLN A 248 -7.24 14.30 -8.99
C GLN A 248 -8.25 13.52 -9.85
N CYS A 249 -7.75 12.74 -10.82
CA CYS A 249 -8.57 11.85 -11.63
C CYS A 249 -9.33 10.83 -10.75
N ILE A 250 -8.64 10.12 -9.86
CA ILE A 250 -9.25 9.12 -8.97
C ILE A 250 -10.28 9.76 -8.03
N GLU A 251 -9.98 10.92 -7.45
CA GLU A 251 -10.90 11.62 -6.54
C GLU A 251 -12.14 12.15 -7.28
N LYS A 252 -12.01 12.56 -8.55
CA LYS A 252 -13.16 12.86 -9.39
C LYS A 252 -14.03 11.62 -9.61
N LEU A 253 -13.41 10.49 -10.00
CA LEU A 253 -14.13 9.22 -10.19
C LEU A 253 -14.87 8.78 -8.93
N LYS A 254 -14.27 8.98 -7.74
CA LYS A 254 -14.94 8.68 -6.45
C LYS A 254 -16.16 9.56 -6.22
N ARG A 255 -16.03 10.87 -6.37
CA ARG A 255 -17.15 11.82 -6.17
C ARG A 255 -18.32 11.55 -7.10
N GLU A 256 -18.06 11.09 -8.32
CA GLU A 256 -19.06 10.77 -9.33
C GLU A 256 -19.57 9.32 -9.22
N ASN A 257 -19.16 8.55 -8.21
CA ASN A 257 -19.45 7.11 -8.05
C ASN A 257 -19.08 6.26 -9.28
N LYS A 258 -18.00 6.64 -9.97
CA LYS A 258 -17.47 5.96 -11.18
C LYS A 258 -16.33 5.00 -10.86
N ILE A 259 -15.97 4.87 -9.61
CA ILE A 259 -15.00 3.89 -9.10
C ILE A 259 -15.49 3.28 -7.80
N ILE A 260 -15.29 1.97 -7.66
CA ILE A 260 -15.28 1.26 -6.37
C ILE A 260 -13.82 0.96 -6.07
N LEU A 261 -13.39 1.29 -4.87
CA LEU A 261 -12.01 1.09 -4.45
C LEU A 261 -11.98 0.46 -3.06
N THR A 262 -11.71 -0.84 -3.01
CA THR A 262 -11.47 -1.61 -1.78
C THR A 262 -10.13 -2.35 -1.88
N GLN A 263 -9.67 -2.96 -0.80
CA GLN A 263 -8.44 -3.76 -0.83
C GLN A 263 -8.56 -5.01 -1.72
N SER A 264 -9.73 -5.59 -1.84
CA SER A 264 -9.93 -6.85 -2.57
C SER A 264 -10.52 -6.69 -3.95
N ILE A 265 -11.32 -5.64 -4.19
CA ILE A 265 -12.01 -5.38 -5.45
C ILE A 265 -11.94 -3.91 -5.79
N THR A 266 -11.53 -3.62 -7.01
CA THR A 266 -11.68 -2.29 -7.61
C THR A 266 -12.43 -2.41 -8.91
N MET A 267 -13.39 -1.50 -9.14
CA MET A 267 -14.13 -1.36 -10.40
C MET A 267 -14.01 0.07 -10.87
N VAL A 268 -13.53 0.29 -12.10
CA VAL A 268 -13.30 1.63 -12.66
C VAL A 268 -14.07 1.79 -13.95
N SER A 269 -14.83 2.87 -14.09
CA SER A 269 -15.55 3.20 -15.33
C SER A 269 -14.57 3.47 -16.48
N ILE A 270 -14.74 2.77 -17.58
CA ILE A 270 -13.94 2.92 -18.80
C ILE A 270 -14.18 4.26 -19.44
N ASP A 271 -15.45 4.68 -19.58
CA ASP A 271 -15.82 5.90 -20.28
C ASP A 271 -15.29 7.15 -19.58
N GLU A 272 -15.17 7.10 -18.25
CA GLU A 272 -14.64 8.19 -17.46
C GLU A 272 -13.10 8.21 -17.39
N LEU A 273 -12.42 7.06 -17.46
CA LEU A 273 -10.96 7.00 -17.42
C LEU A 273 -10.33 7.13 -18.81
N ARG A 274 -10.99 6.65 -19.86
CA ARG A 274 -10.50 6.66 -21.25
C ARG A 274 -10.13 8.04 -21.80
N PRO A 275 -10.86 9.15 -21.51
CA PRO A 275 -10.53 10.48 -22.01
C PRO A 275 -9.20 11.04 -21.49
N TYR A 276 -8.68 10.52 -20.39
CA TYR A 276 -7.40 11.00 -19.86
C TYR A 276 -6.23 10.55 -20.72
N HIS A 277 -5.16 11.36 -20.73
CA HIS A 277 -3.92 11.00 -21.40
C HIS A 277 -3.36 9.67 -20.87
N VAL A 278 -2.78 8.85 -21.74
CA VAL A 278 -2.28 7.49 -21.42
C VAL A 278 -1.36 7.46 -20.19
N VAL A 279 -0.53 8.49 -19.98
CA VAL A 279 0.35 8.60 -18.82
C VAL A 279 -0.47 8.70 -17.53
N ILE A 280 -1.55 9.49 -17.53
CA ILE A 280 -2.45 9.62 -16.37
C ILE A 280 -3.20 8.31 -16.11
N GLN A 281 -3.67 7.63 -17.16
CA GLN A 281 -4.30 6.32 -17.03
C GLN A 281 -3.35 5.31 -16.35
N LYS A 282 -2.08 5.24 -16.79
CA LYS A 282 -1.06 4.36 -16.18
C LYS A 282 -0.81 4.72 -14.71
N ARG A 283 -0.71 6.01 -14.39
CA ARG A 283 -0.51 6.48 -13.01
C ARG A 283 -1.72 6.20 -12.12
N ALA A 284 -2.93 6.44 -12.62
CA ALA A 284 -4.15 6.11 -11.91
C ALA A 284 -4.22 4.61 -11.56
N PHE A 285 -3.95 3.72 -12.54
CA PHE A 285 -3.86 2.29 -12.27
C PHE A 285 -2.76 1.94 -11.25
N SER A 286 -1.59 2.57 -11.34
CA SER A 286 -0.51 2.37 -10.38
C SER A 286 -0.94 2.76 -8.95
N GLN A 287 -1.59 3.91 -8.77
CA GLN A 287 -2.11 4.34 -7.46
C GLN A 287 -3.22 3.42 -6.95
N ILE A 288 -4.13 3.00 -7.82
CA ILE A 288 -5.22 2.07 -7.47
C ILE A 288 -4.65 0.76 -6.95
N ILE A 289 -3.70 0.18 -7.67
CA ILE A 289 -3.09 -1.12 -7.32
C ILE A 289 -2.31 -1.01 -6.01
N LYS A 290 -1.60 0.09 -5.78
CA LYS A 290 -0.93 0.35 -4.50
C LYS A 290 -1.93 0.41 -3.34
N ARG A 291 -3.07 1.07 -3.51
CA ARG A 291 -4.14 1.12 -2.49
C ARG A 291 -4.77 -0.24 -2.21
N MET A 292 -4.68 -1.18 -3.15
CA MET A 292 -5.08 -2.58 -2.96
C MET A 292 -3.99 -3.42 -2.27
N GLY A 293 -2.85 -2.83 -1.86
CA GLY A 293 -1.77 -3.50 -1.15
C GLY A 293 -0.69 -4.11 -2.05
N LEU A 294 -0.75 -3.91 -3.36
CA LEU A 294 0.27 -4.41 -4.29
C LEU A 294 1.32 -3.32 -4.57
N PHE A 295 2.34 -3.26 -3.73
CA PHE A 295 3.38 -2.22 -3.77
C PHE A 295 4.56 -2.57 -4.69
N GLU A 296 4.85 -3.87 -4.88
CA GLU A 296 6.05 -4.35 -5.56
C GLU A 296 5.71 -5.14 -6.83
N ASN A 297 6.72 -5.28 -7.70
CA ASN A 297 6.68 -6.10 -8.92
C ASN A 297 5.65 -5.68 -10.00
N ILE A 298 5.02 -4.50 -9.88
CA ILE A 298 4.23 -3.94 -10.98
C ILE A 298 5.19 -3.31 -12.01
N SER A 299 5.39 -4.02 -13.10
CA SER A 299 6.21 -3.54 -14.21
C SER A 299 5.44 -2.59 -15.13
N TYR A 300 6.19 -1.84 -15.95
CA TYR A 300 5.61 -0.99 -16.99
C TYR A 300 4.68 -1.77 -17.95
N LYS A 301 5.04 -3.03 -18.27
CA LYS A 301 4.22 -3.92 -19.10
C LYS A 301 2.84 -4.21 -18.49
N HIS A 302 2.76 -4.38 -17.17
CA HIS A 302 1.47 -4.57 -16.49
C HIS A 302 0.58 -3.33 -16.62
N LEU A 303 1.16 -2.12 -16.50
CA LEU A 303 0.41 -0.87 -16.68
C LEU A 303 -0.03 -0.68 -18.14
N GLU A 304 0.79 -1.07 -19.12
CA GLU A 304 0.40 -1.08 -20.53
C GLU A 304 -0.75 -2.03 -20.80
N ALA A 305 -0.71 -3.23 -20.23
CA ALA A 305 -1.77 -4.21 -20.37
C ALA A 305 -3.09 -3.72 -19.74
N LEU A 306 -3.04 -3.05 -18.58
CA LEU A 306 -4.21 -2.43 -17.96
C LEU A 306 -4.83 -1.32 -18.84
N VAL A 307 -3.98 -0.47 -19.41
CA VAL A 307 -4.44 0.56 -20.35
C VAL A 307 -5.01 -0.06 -21.63
N ALA A 308 -4.45 -1.18 -22.09
CA ALA A 308 -4.99 -1.90 -23.25
C ALA A 308 -6.41 -2.43 -23.01
N LEU A 309 -6.76 -2.81 -21.75
CA LEU A 309 -8.12 -3.18 -21.39
C LEU A 309 -9.13 -2.05 -21.60
N LEU A 310 -8.72 -0.77 -21.41
CA LEU A 310 -9.60 0.37 -21.69
C LEU A 310 -9.99 0.48 -23.18
N LYS A 311 -9.12 0.02 -24.07
CA LYS A 311 -9.30 0.08 -25.53
C LYS A 311 -9.92 -1.19 -26.10
N SER A 312 -9.87 -2.31 -25.38
CA SER A 312 -10.41 -3.59 -25.83
C SER A 312 -11.94 -3.50 -26.03
N GLU A 313 -12.45 -4.08 -27.07
CA GLU A 313 -13.91 -4.22 -27.31
C GLU A 313 -14.46 -5.52 -26.71
N ASN A 314 -13.60 -6.50 -26.46
CA ASN A 314 -14.00 -7.78 -25.90
C ASN A 314 -14.27 -7.67 -24.39
N PRO A 315 -15.52 -7.88 -23.94
CA PRO A 315 -15.92 -7.71 -22.54
C PRO A 315 -15.37 -8.80 -21.59
N SER A 316 -14.62 -9.77 -22.10
CA SER A 316 -14.05 -10.85 -21.30
C SER A 316 -12.52 -10.89 -21.32
N THR A 317 -11.89 -9.86 -21.88
CA THR A 317 -10.41 -9.76 -21.88
C THR A 317 -9.91 -9.56 -20.45
N GLY A 318 -8.97 -10.40 -20.03
CA GLY A 318 -8.35 -10.33 -18.70
C GLY A 318 -6.85 -10.48 -18.79
N ILE A 319 -6.18 -10.04 -17.74
CA ILE A 319 -4.73 -10.14 -17.54
C ILE A 319 -4.45 -10.62 -16.11
N ASP A 320 -3.39 -11.38 -15.96
CA ASP A 320 -2.85 -11.73 -14.65
C ASP A 320 -1.86 -10.66 -14.21
N LEU A 321 -1.90 -10.31 -12.93
CA LEU A 321 -1.00 -9.38 -12.26
C LEU A 321 -0.20 -10.15 -11.20
N PRO A 322 0.92 -9.63 -10.70
CA PRO A 322 1.69 -10.27 -9.64
C PRO A 322 0.86 -10.64 -8.42
N TYR A 323 1.35 -11.63 -7.65
CA TYR A 323 0.74 -12.11 -6.39
C TYR A 323 -0.72 -12.57 -6.54
N GLY A 324 -1.07 -13.17 -7.68
CA GLY A 324 -2.40 -13.72 -7.93
C GLY A 324 -3.49 -12.69 -8.22
N PHE A 325 -3.16 -11.40 -8.24
CA PHE A 325 -4.11 -10.37 -8.67
C PHE A 325 -4.52 -10.58 -10.13
N LYS A 326 -5.75 -10.23 -10.45
CA LYS A 326 -6.30 -10.32 -11.81
C LYS A 326 -7.03 -9.04 -12.16
N ALA A 327 -6.86 -8.60 -13.41
CA ALA A 327 -7.67 -7.52 -13.95
C ALA A 327 -8.41 -7.98 -15.20
N CYS A 328 -9.64 -7.53 -15.38
CA CYS A 328 -10.41 -7.86 -16.58
C CYS A 328 -11.36 -6.72 -16.95
N ARG A 329 -11.69 -6.67 -18.24
CA ARG A 329 -12.76 -5.83 -18.74
C ARG A 329 -14.11 -6.45 -18.41
N ILE A 330 -15.02 -5.64 -17.87
CA ILE A 330 -16.37 -6.02 -17.49
C ILE A 330 -17.32 -5.00 -18.08
N TYR A 331 -17.76 -5.25 -19.32
CA TYR A 331 -18.61 -4.32 -20.07
C TYR A 331 -18.02 -2.89 -20.12
N GLY A 332 -18.62 -1.93 -19.42
CA GLY A 332 -18.17 -0.54 -19.33
C GLY A 332 -17.15 -0.25 -18.23
N GLU A 333 -16.59 -1.26 -17.58
CA GLU A 333 -15.69 -1.10 -16.46
C GLU A 333 -14.43 -1.98 -16.56
N ILE A 334 -13.36 -1.59 -15.87
CA ILE A 334 -12.22 -2.45 -15.57
C ILE A 334 -12.36 -2.90 -14.12
N GLY A 335 -12.40 -4.21 -13.91
CA GLY A 335 -12.32 -4.83 -12.58
C GLY A 335 -10.90 -5.28 -12.27
N ILE A 336 -10.40 -4.94 -11.08
CA ILE A 336 -9.14 -5.45 -10.51
C ILE A 336 -9.48 -6.20 -9.23
N PHE A 337 -8.96 -7.42 -9.07
CA PHE A 337 -9.30 -8.34 -8.00
C PHE A 337 -8.03 -8.85 -7.34
N SER A 338 -7.97 -8.85 -6.00
CA SER A 338 -6.88 -9.48 -5.25
C SER A 338 -6.98 -11.01 -5.31
N ASP A 339 -5.87 -11.70 -5.06
CA ASP A 339 -5.82 -13.17 -4.95
C ASP A 339 -6.78 -13.69 -3.88
N GLU A 340 -7.02 -12.92 -2.83
CA GLU A 340 -7.93 -13.27 -1.75
C GLU A 340 -9.33 -13.67 -2.25
N ILE A 341 -9.83 -13.02 -3.32
CA ILE A 341 -11.11 -13.35 -3.96
C ILE A 341 -11.11 -14.77 -4.55
N PHE A 342 -9.94 -15.27 -4.94
CA PHE A 342 -9.82 -16.57 -5.63
C PHE A 342 -9.28 -17.68 -4.73
N SER A 343 -8.46 -17.35 -3.74
CA SER A 343 -7.77 -18.32 -2.87
C SER A 343 -8.63 -18.78 -1.68
N LYS A 344 -9.42 -17.89 -1.06
CA LYS A 344 -10.30 -18.27 0.05
C LYS A 344 -11.46 -19.12 -0.42
N LYS A 345 -11.70 -20.27 0.25
CA LYS A 345 -12.86 -21.13 -0.02
C LYS A 345 -14.17 -20.47 0.35
N ASN A 346 -14.23 -19.78 1.48
CA ASN A 346 -15.40 -19.06 1.99
C ASN A 346 -15.02 -17.59 2.23
N LEU A 347 -15.62 -16.71 1.43
CA LEU A 347 -15.47 -15.25 1.56
C LEU A 347 -16.53 -14.63 2.46
N PHE A 348 -17.57 -15.42 2.81
CA PHE A 348 -18.75 -14.90 3.51
C PHE A 348 -19.14 -15.82 4.67
N GLU A 349 -19.51 -15.20 5.77
CA GLU A 349 -20.14 -15.86 6.92
C GLU A 349 -21.59 -15.44 7.05
N MET A 350 -22.40 -16.31 7.64
CA MET A 350 -23.83 -16.09 7.78
C MET A 350 -24.31 -16.37 9.20
N TYR A 351 -25.12 -15.47 9.73
CA TYR A 351 -25.81 -15.62 11.01
C TYR A 351 -27.31 -15.47 10.80
N ILE A 352 -28.08 -16.34 11.41
CA ILE A 352 -29.54 -16.33 11.31
C ILE A 352 -30.13 -16.04 12.69
N SER A 353 -30.98 -15.03 12.79
CA SER A 353 -31.76 -14.69 13.97
C SER A 353 -33.25 -14.55 13.62
N THR A 354 -34.10 -14.39 14.62
CA THR A 354 -35.53 -14.11 14.42
C THR A 354 -35.85 -12.70 14.84
N ALA A 355 -36.68 -12.01 14.05
CA ALA A 355 -37.17 -10.68 14.36
C ALA A 355 -38.69 -10.69 14.40
N ASN A 356 -39.28 -10.00 15.36
CA ASN A 356 -40.74 -9.93 15.50
C ASN A 356 -41.37 -8.90 14.56
N LYS A 357 -40.62 -7.89 14.14
CA LYS A 357 -41.06 -6.84 13.21
C LYS A 357 -40.05 -6.56 12.15
N LEU A 358 -40.53 -6.19 10.97
CA LEU A 358 -39.67 -5.67 9.90
C LEU A 358 -39.36 -4.19 10.22
N PRO A 359 -38.10 -3.73 10.11
CA PRO A 359 -37.75 -2.33 10.24
C PRO A 359 -38.56 -1.44 9.26
N GLU A 360 -39.10 -0.31 9.74
CA GLU A 360 -39.99 0.58 8.95
C GLU A 360 -39.35 1.01 7.62
N ASN A 361 -38.05 1.32 7.62
CA ASN A 361 -37.31 1.73 6.46
C ASN A 361 -37.14 0.61 5.38
N ILE A 362 -37.41 -0.64 5.74
CA ILE A 362 -37.37 -1.81 4.82
C ILE A 362 -38.79 -2.12 4.35
N ALA A 363 -39.80 -1.94 5.23
CA ALA A 363 -41.21 -2.15 4.90
C ALA A 363 -41.68 -1.25 3.72
N GLU A 364 -41.17 -0.01 3.65
CA GLU A 364 -41.54 0.94 2.59
C GLU A 364 -40.82 0.68 1.25
N LYS A 365 -39.57 0.25 1.26
CA LYS A 365 -38.68 0.19 0.07
C LYS A 365 -38.44 -1.20 -0.50
N GLY A 366 -38.86 -2.26 0.20
CA GLY A 366 -38.78 -3.63 -0.33
C GLY A 366 -37.38 -4.21 -0.54
N HIS A 367 -36.36 -3.66 0.12
CA HIS A 367 -34.97 -3.99 -0.18
C HIS A 367 -34.14 -4.44 1.02
N VAL A 368 -33.20 -5.33 0.76
CA VAL A 368 -32.06 -5.67 1.62
C VAL A 368 -31.20 -4.40 1.85
N LYS A 369 -30.79 -4.12 3.08
CA LYS A 369 -29.97 -2.97 3.39
C LYS A 369 -28.49 -3.37 3.42
N VAL A 370 -27.64 -2.66 2.68
CA VAL A 370 -26.19 -2.70 2.88
C VAL A 370 -25.83 -1.64 3.93
N ALA A 371 -25.24 -2.07 5.03
CA ALA A 371 -24.63 -1.16 5.98
C ALA A 371 -23.14 -0.99 5.61
N ASN A 372 -22.72 0.23 5.24
CA ASN A 372 -21.31 0.58 5.24
C ASN A 372 -20.86 0.74 6.68
N SER A 373 -19.69 0.20 7.04
CA SER A 373 -19.12 0.20 8.39
C SER A 373 -19.03 1.58 9.05
N ASP A 374 -19.04 2.67 8.27
CA ASP A 374 -18.87 4.05 8.77
C ASP A 374 -20.16 4.75 9.22
N LYS A 375 -21.33 4.10 9.13
CA LYS A 375 -22.64 4.70 9.51
C LYS A 375 -23.58 3.75 10.20
N VAL A 376 -23.12 3.02 11.20
CA VAL A 376 -24.01 2.37 12.15
C VAL A 376 -24.02 3.19 13.45
N ALA A 377 -24.68 4.36 13.37
CA ALA A 377 -25.06 5.09 14.56
C ALA A 377 -26.51 4.69 14.91
N ASN A 378 -26.64 4.11 16.09
CA ASN A 378 -27.84 4.05 16.94
C ASN A 378 -29.17 3.62 16.30
N SER A 379 -29.51 2.34 16.45
CA SER A 379 -30.88 1.96 16.81
C SER A 379 -30.90 0.54 17.40
N ASP A 380 -31.37 0.48 18.63
CA ASP A 380 -31.92 -0.65 19.36
C ASP A 380 -30.99 -1.73 19.97
N GLU A 381 -31.32 -2.11 21.20
CA GLU A 381 -30.67 -3.03 22.14
C GLU A 381 -30.21 -4.39 21.54
N TYR A 382 -30.72 -4.76 20.38
CA TYR A 382 -30.37 -6.02 19.71
C TYR A 382 -29.09 -5.97 18.85
N THR A 383 -28.59 -4.79 18.52
CA THR A 383 -27.38 -4.60 17.72
C THR A 383 -26.09 -4.70 18.54
N GLN A 384 -26.13 -4.45 19.84
CA GLN A 384 -24.93 -4.37 20.68
C GLN A 384 -24.15 -5.70 20.77
N ASN A 385 -24.82 -6.86 20.75
CA ASN A 385 -24.14 -8.15 20.87
C ASN A 385 -23.54 -8.66 19.54
N ILE A 386 -24.03 -8.18 18.39
CA ILE A 386 -23.53 -8.56 17.06
C ILE A 386 -22.41 -7.62 16.61
N HIS A 387 -22.46 -6.34 16.98
CA HIS A 387 -21.46 -5.32 16.64
C HIS A 387 -20.05 -5.69 17.09
N TRP A 388 -19.94 -6.35 18.22
CA TRP A 388 -18.67 -6.73 18.84
C TRP A 388 -17.85 -7.77 18.06
N GLN A 389 -18.48 -8.60 17.26
CA GLN A 389 -17.83 -9.70 16.50
C GLN A 389 -17.41 -9.29 15.08
N PHE A 390 -17.80 -8.08 14.59
CA PHE A 390 -17.76 -7.76 13.16
C PHE A 390 -17.04 -6.45 12.81
N GLU A 391 -16.31 -5.83 13.74
CA GLU A 391 -15.62 -4.54 13.56
C GLU A 391 -14.61 -4.48 12.38
N ASN A 392 -14.22 -5.64 11.83
CA ASN A 392 -13.24 -5.74 10.73
C ASN A 392 -13.80 -6.29 9.41
N LYS A 393 -15.13 -6.36 9.21
CA LYS A 393 -15.74 -6.95 8.01
C LYS A 393 -16.23 -5.90 7.03
N TYR A 394 -15.71 -5.96 5.79
CA TYR A 394 -15.84 -4.91 4.76
C TYR A 394 -17.22 -4.80 4.10
N LEU A 395 -18.05 -5.84 4.17
CA LEU A 395 -19.36 -5.85 3.51
C LEU A 395 -20.38 -6.63 4.36
N HIS A 396 -21.48 -5.98 4.71
CA HIS A 396 -22.55 -6.57 5.51
C HIS A 396 -23.89 -6.49 4.76
N PHE A 397 -24.47 -7.64 4.46
CA PHE A 397 -25.82 -7.74 3.91
C PHE A 397 -26.79 -8.21 5.00
N ILE A 398 -27.94 -7.57 5.09
CA ILE A 398 -29.03 -8.01 5.94
C ILE A 398 -30.22 -8.42 5.08
N VAL A 399 -30.58 -9.68 5.14
CA VAL A 399 -31.69 -10.25 4.37
C VAL A 399 -32.83 -10.59 5.33
N PHE A 400 -34.02 -10.08 5.09
CA PHE A 400 -35.22 -10.44 5.82
C PHE A 400 -36.09 -11.37 4.99
N LEU A 401 -36.49 -12.52 5.57
CA LEU A 401 -37.39 -13.48 4.96
C LEU A 401 -38.62 -13.68 5.86
N SER A 402 -39.85 -13.60 5.28
CA SER A 402 -41.05 -13.96 6.02
C SER A 402 -40.95 -15.41 6.49
N LYS A 403 -41.00 -15.60 7.81
CA LYS A 403 -40.91 -16.92 8.44
C LYS A 403 -42.10 -17.81 8.03
N GLU A 404 -43.29 -17.24 7.96
CA GLU A 404 -44.51 -17.94 7.56
C GLU A 404 -44.37 -18.49 6.12
N VAL A 405 -44.02 -17.63 5.15
CA VAL A 405 -43.85 -18.04 3.76
C VAL A 405 -42.73 -19.06 3.61
N PHE A 406 -41.65 -18.89 4.35
CA PHE A 406 -40.53 -19.82 4.34
C PHE A 406 -40.93 -21.20 4.88
N GLU A 407 -41.57 -21.25 6.04
CA GLU A 407 -42.01 -22.50 6.69
C GLU A 407 -43.12 -23.23 5.92
N GLN A 408 -44.04 -22.50 5.31
CA GLN A 408 -45.06 -23.05 4.43
C GLN A 408 -44.45 -23.72 3.19
N LYS A 409 -43.45 -23.05 2.58
CA LYS A 409 -42.84 -23.52 1.35
C LYS A 409 -41.84 -24.66 1.54
N TYR A 410 -41.00 -24.57 2.59
CA TYR A 410 -39.87 -25.49 2.78
C TYR A 410 -40.01 -26.39 4.00
N GLY A 411 -40.96 -26.13 4.90
CA GLY A 411 -41.16 -26.82 6.18
C GLY A 411 -40.31 -26.20 7.31
N LYS A 412 -40.80 -26.40 8.56
CA LYS A 412 -40.20 -25.78 9.77
C LYS A 412 -38.77 -26.26 10.09
N SER A 413 -38.40 -27.45 9.63
CA SER A 413 -37.06 -28.05 9.87
C SER A 413 -35.98 -27.55 8.89
N LYS A 414 -36.36 -26.93 7.80
CA LYS A 414 -35.40 -26.42 6.80
C LYS A 414 -34.81 -25.07 7.22
N LYS A 415 -33.54 -24.88 6.89
CA LYS A 415 -32.83 -23.61 7.05
C LYS A 415 -32.18 -23.23 5.72
N PRO A 416 -32.08 -21.94 5.41
CA PRO A 416 -31.31 -21.49 4.25
C PRO A 416 -29.83 -21.73 4.48
N VAL A 417 -29.11 -22.02 3.38
CA VAL A 417 -27.66 -22.27 3.37
C VAL A 417 -26.97 -21.25 2.50
N LEU A 418 -25.94 -20.61 3.04
CA LEU A 418 -25.05 -19.73 2.28
C LEU A 418 -24.01 -20.59 1.55
N ARG A 419 -23.96 -20.47 0.23
CA ARG A 419 -23.01 -21.20 -0.60
C ARG A 419 -22.78 -20.49 -1.94
N TYR A 420 -21.83 -20.97 -2.70
CA TYR A 420 -21.67 -20.59 -4.10
C TYR A 420 -22.53 -21.42 -5.03
N ARG A 421 -22.68 -20.95 -6.28
CA ARG A 421 -23.54 -21.61 -7.27
C ARG A 421 -23.12 -23.04 -7.56
N GLN A 422 -24.11 -23.86 -7.83
CA GLN A 422 -23.97 -25.24 -8.30
C GLN A 422 -24.72 -25.46 -9.63
N PRO A 423 -24.38 -26.48 -10.41
CA PRO A 423 -25.17 -26.87 -11.58
C PRO A 423 -26.62 -27.18 -11.19
N GLY A 424 -27.56 -26.64 -11.97
CA GLY A 424 -28.99 -26.84 -11.70
C GLY A 424 -29.66 -25.73 -10.87
N ASP A 425 -28.91 -24.83 -10.23
CA ASP A 425 -29.48 -23.75 -9.45
C ASP A 425 -30.39 -22.84 -10.25
N TYR A 426 -31.52 -22.48 -9.64
CA TYR A 426 -32.53 -21.58 -10.21
C TYR A 426 -33.10 -20.65 -9.16
N MET A 427 -33.74 -19.58 -9.59
CA MET A 427 -34.47 -18.62 -8.75
C MET A 427 -35.89 -18.45 -9.32
N ILE A 428 -36.85 -18.26 -8.40
CA ILE A 428 -38.21 -17.85 -8.78
C ILE A 428 -38.20 -16.33 -9.00
N LEU A 429 -38.71 -15.91 -10.15
CA LEU A 429 -38.83 -14.50 -10.50
C LEU A 429 -40.12 -13.91 -9.93
N LYS A 430 -40.25 -12.56 -10.02
CA LYS A 430 -41.42 -11.81 -9.53
C LYS A 430 -42.75 -12.27 -10.15
N ASP A 431 -42.71 -12.71 -11.40
CA ASP A 431 -43.84 -13.24 -12.16
C ASP A 431 -44.18 -14.73 -11.87
N GLY A 432 -43.44 -15.35 -10.93
CA GLY A 432 -43.56 -16.76 -10.59
C GLY A 432 -42.77 -17.70 -11.52
N GLY A 433 -42.16 -17.18 -12.56
CA GLY A 433 -41.37 -17.97 -13.51
C GLY A 433 -40.06 -18.47 -12.90
N ARG A 434 -39.60 -19.65 -13.36
CA ARG A 434 -38.28 -20.22 -12.99
C ARG A 434 -37.18 -19.72 -13.94
N LYS A 435 -36.06 -19.21 -13.40
CA LYS A 435 -34.89 -18.83 -14.19
C LYS A 435 -33.61 -19.45 -13.64
N LYS A 436 -32.81 -20.08 -14.49
CA LYS A 436 -31.51 -20.66 -14.07
C LYS A 436 -30.56 -19.53 -13.64
N ILE A 437 -29.83 -19.74 -12.54
CA ILE A 437 -28.85 -18.76 -12.02
C ILE A 437 -27.81 -18.38 -13.08
N LYS A 438 -27.37 -19.33 -13.91
CA LYS A 438 -26.47 -19.05 -15.05
C LYS A 438 -27.00 -17.93 -15.94
N ASN A 439 -28.32 -17.95 -16.24
CA ASN A 439 -28.94 -16.96 -17.13
C ASN A 439 -29.13 -15.62 -16.40
N ILE A 440 -29.49 -15.64 -15.12
CA ILE A 440 -29.57 -14.43 -14.30
C ILE A 440 -28.21 -13.74 -14.27
N PHE A 441 -27.11 -14.48 -14.06
CA PHE A 441 -25.76 -13.92 -14.07
C PHE A 441 -25.35 -13.33 -15.43
N VAL A 442 -25.90 -13.83 -16.53
CA VAL A 442 -25.67 -13.25 -17.86
C VAL A 442 -26.45 -11.97 -18.03
N ASP A 443 -27.73 -11.98 -17.66
CA ASP A 443 -28.62 -10.82 -17.81
C ASP A 443 -28.20 -9.66 -16.90
N ASP A 444 -27.80 -9.97 -15.66
CA ASP A 444 -27.29 -9.00 -14.70
C ASP A 444 -25.81 -8.62 -14.98
N LYS A 445 -25.28 -9.06 -16.14
CA LYS A 445 -23.92 -8.74 -16.63
C LYS A 445 -22.80 -9.09 -15.63
N ILE A 446 -23.01 -10.13 -14.82
CA ILE A 446 -21.99 -10.56 -13.85
C ILE A 446 -20.80 -11.19 -14.59
N PRO A 447 -19.56 -10.73 -14.32
CA PRO A 447 -18.36 -11.23 -14.96
C PRO A 447 -18.18 -12.72 -14.75
N ARG A 448 -17.76 -13.43 -15.80
CA ARG A 448 -17.55 -14.89 -15.75
C ARG A 448 -16.60 -15.29 -14.60
N ILE A 449 -15.55 -14.48 -14.36
CA ILE A 449 -14.55 -14.73 -13.33
C ILE A 449 -15.14 -14.68 -11.91
N LEU A 450 -16.20 -13.89 -11.67
CA LEU A 450 -16.82 -13.71 -10.37
C LEU A 450 -18.01 -14.65 -10.12
N ARG A 451 -18.60 -15.29 -11.16
CA ARG A 451 -19.84 -16.06 -11.04
C ARG A 451 -19.78 -17.20 -10.04
N ASN A 452 -18.60 -17.75 -9.80
CA ASN A 452 -18.39 -18.83 -8.82
C ASN A 452 -18.03 -18.30 -7.41
N ARG A 453 -18.03 -16.98 -7.22
CA ARG A 453 -17.67 -16.30 -5.97
C ARG A 453 -18.80 -15.45 -5.41
N ILE A 454 -19.92 -15.37 -6.12
CA ILE A 454 -21.11 -14.67 -5.63
C ILE A 454 -21.78 -15.51 -4.57
N PRO A 455 -22.01 -14.95 -3.37
CA PRO A 455 -22.71 -15.65 -2.31
C PRO A 455 -24.19 -15.82 -2.69
N LEU A 456 -24.70 -17.02 -2.50
CA LEU A 456 -26.09 -17.40 -2.74
C LEU A 456 -26.71 -17.95 -1.47
N LEU A 457 -27.87 -17.44 -1.10
CA LEU A 457 -28.69 -18.04 -0.07
C LEU A 457 -29.66 -19.03 -0.72
N SER A 458 -29.63 -20.30 -0.31
CA SER A 458 -30.34 -21.39 -1.00
C SER A 458 -31.05 -22.33 -0.07
N VAL A 459 -32.12 -22.97 -0.58
CA VAL A 459 -32.71 -24.18 -0.01
C VAL A 459 -32.69 -25.23 -1.11
N GLY A 460 -31.79 -26.20 -0.99
CA GLY A 460 -31.51 -27.14 -2.08
C GLY A 460 -30.98 -26.41 -3.32
N SER A 461 -31.58 -26.66 -4.49
CA SER A 461 -31.23 -25.99 -5.76
C SER A 461 -31.97 -24.66 -5.98
N GLU A 462 -32.92 -24.32 -5.13
CA GLU A 462 -33.64 -23.05 -5.23
C GLU A 462 -32.86 -21.94 -4.51
N ILE A 463 -32.57 -20.86 -5.23
CA ILE A 463 -31.85 -19.69 -4.71
C ILE A 463 -32.86 -18.65 -4.26
N ILE A 464 -32.77 -18.26 -2.98
CA ILE A 464 -33.63 -17.27 -2.35
C ILE A 464 -33.07 -15.88 -2.54
N TRP A 465 -31.73 -15.75 -2.45
CA TRP A 465 -31.02 -14.47 -2.58
C TRP A 465 -29.69 -14.66 -3.29
N ILE A 466 -29.35 -13.65 -4.10
CA ILE A 466 -28.08 -13.53 -4.82
C ILE A 466 -27.38 -12.29 -4.27
N GLY A 467 -26.16 -12.42 -3.76
CA GLY A 467 -25.37 -11.30 -3.25
C GLY A 467 -24.71 -10.47 -4.36
N ASP A 468 -24.14 -9.35 -3.95
CA ASP A 468 -23.32 -8.48 -4.80
C ASP A 468 -21.92 -8.31 -4.20
N LEU A 469 -20.89 -8.78 -4.91
CA LEU A 469 -19.50 -8.67 -4.47
C LEU A 469 -18.98 -7.22 -4.47
N THR A 470 -19.64 -6.34 -5.23
CA THR A 470 -19.20 -4.95 -5.40
C THR A 470 -19.78 -4.02 -4.34
N GLY A 471 -20.82 -4.46 -3.62
CA GLY A 471 -21.55 -3.61 -2.66
C GLY A 471 -22.38 -2.49 -3.28
N ARG A 472 -22.53 -2.44 -4.61
CA ARG A 472 -23.36 -1.44 -5.30
C ARG A 472 -24.84 -1.69 -5.13
N SER A 473 -25.21 -2.93 -4.92
CA SER A 473 -26.59 -3.34 -4.72
C SER A 473 -26.73 -4.21 -3.48
N ASN A 474 -27.98 -4.32 -3.02
CA ASN A 474 -28.34 -5.20 -1.89
C ASN A 474 -28.48 -6.66 -2.32
N GLY A 475 -28.08 -6.98 -3.55
CA GLY A 475 -28.33 -8.29 -4.14
C GLY A 475 -29.76 -8.41 -4.68
N ARG A 476 -30.13 -9.64 -5.09
CA ARG A 476 -31.44 -9.93 -5.70
C ARG A 476 -32.18 -10.99 -4.90
N LEU A 477 -33.39 -10.67 -4.47
CA LEU A 477 -34.25 -11.57 -3.72
C LEU A 477 -35.20 -12.34 -4.68
N SER A 478 -35.50 -13.60 -4.37
CA SER A 478 -36.51 -14.40 -5.09
C SER A 478 -37.89 -13.75 -5.01
N GLY A 479 -38.66 -13.89 -6.08
CA GLY A 479 -39.99 -13.33 -6.19
C GLY A 479 -40.95 -13.72 -5.05
N ASP A 480 -40.83 -14.92 -4.52
CA ASP A 480 -41.66 -15.40 -3.41
C ASP A 480 -41.47 -14.60 -2.12
N PHE A 481 -40.30 -13.99 -1.93
CA PHE A 481 -39.94 -13.23 -0.74
C PHE A 481 -39.94 -11.72 -0.97
N GLN A 482 -40.31 -11.25 -2.16
CA GLN A 482 -40.46 -9.82 -2.41
C GLN A 482 -41.70 -9.27 -1.72
N ILE A 483 -41.63 -8.11 -1.07
CA ILE A 483 -42.70 -7.53 -0.26
C ILE A 483 -44.02 -7.36 -1.05
N GLU A 484 -43.90 -7.01 -2.33
CA GLU A 484 -45.08 -6.87 -3.21
C GLU A 484 -45.86 -8.18 -3.36
N ASN A 485 -45.12 -9.29 -3.51
CA ASN A 485 -45.74 -10.63 -3.60
C ASN A 485 -46.24 -11.16 -2.26
N LEU A 486 -45.61 -10.76 -1.16
CA LEU A 486 -46.09 -11.05 0.19
C LEU A 486 -47.40 -10.33 0.50
N LYS A 487 -47.53 -9.07 0.09
CA LYS A 487 -48.81 -8.30 0.21
C LYS A 487 -49.92 -8.92 -0.65
N ALA A 488 -49.60 -9.35 -1.89
CA ALA A 488 -50.58 -9.96 -2.80
C ALA A 488 -51.08 -11.33 -2.30
N LYS A 489 -50.33 -12.05 -1.49
CA LYS A 489 -50.70 -13.37 -0.96
C LYS A 489 -51.51 -13.30 0.33
N ASN A 490 -52.05 -12.11 0.74
CA ASN A 490 -52.80 -11.88 1.99
C ASN A 490 -52.07 -12.42 3.23
N CYS A 491 -50.76 -12.47 3.25
CA CYS A 491 -50.01 -12.78 4.46
C CYS A 491 -50.16 -11.61 5.43
N GLY A 492 -51.22 -11.62 6.24
CA GLY A 492 -51.59 -10.69 7.32
C GLY A 492 -50.96 -9.27 7.35
N GLU A 493 -51.37 -8.42 8.23
CA GLU A 493 -50.64 -7.17 8.45
C GLU A 493 -49.16 -7.49 8.66
N LEU A 494 -48.25 -7.02 7.77
CA LEU A 494 -46.80 -7.25 7.75
C LEU A 494 -46.15 -6.99 9.14
N GLY A 495 -46.89 -6.43 10.10
CA GLY A 495 -46.44 -6.15 11.45
C GLY A 495 -46.48 -7.33 12.44
N ASN A 496 -47.24 -8.42 12.15
CA ASN A 496 -47.44 -9.51 13.11
C ASN A 496 -46.81 -10.87 12.68
N THR A 497 -46.20 -10.95 11.52
CA THR A 497 -45.49 -12.16 11.03
C THR A 497 -44.05 -12.15 11.52
N GLY A 498 -43.59 -13.23 12.14
CA GLY A 498 -42.17 -13.39 12.50
C GLY A 498 -41.30 -13.42 11.25
N TRP A 499 -40.09 -12.88 11.35
CA TRP A 499 -39.12 -12.80 10.25
C TRP A 499 -37.83 -13.54 10.60
N PHE A 500 -37.20 -14.17 9.61
CA PHE A 500 -35.80 -14.52 9.70
C PHE A 500 -34.99 -13.29 9.31
N ARG A 501 -34.12 -12.84 10.20
CA ARG A 501 -33.06 -11.90 9.91
C ARG A 501 -31.78 -12.70 9.64
N ILE A 502 -31.19 -12.48 8.49
CA ILE A 502 -29.98 -13.18 8.04
C ILE A 502 -28.91 -12.12 7.78
N ASP A 503 -27.90 -12.14 8.63
CA ASP A 503 -26.72 -11.27 8.52
C ASP A 503 -25.63 -12.04 7.80
N ILE A 504 -25.13 -11.47 6.69
CA ILE A 504 -24.10 -12.06 5.83
C ILE A 504 -22.95 -11.08 5.75
N PHE A 505 -21.80 -11.49 6.23
CA PHE A 505 -20.59 -10.68 6.27
C PHE A 505 -19.57 -11.23 5.28
N ARG A 506 -18.80 -10.33 4.70
CA ARG A 506 -17.60 -10.65 3.96
C ARG A 506 -16.39 -10.47 4.86
N ASP A 507 -15.53 -11.52 4.94
CA ASP A 507 -14.22 -11.46 5.59
C ASP A 507 -13.28 -10.49 4.89
#